data_5d5c59a87712a709d1c3a0e07397d025
#
_entry.id   5d5c59a87712a709d1c3a0e07397d025
#
_cell.length_a   1.000
_cell.length_b   1.000
_cell.length_c   1.000
_cell.angle_alpha   90.00
_cell.angle_beta   90.00
_cell.angle_gamma   90.00
#
_symmetry.space_group_name_H-M   'P 1'
#
loop_
_entity.id
_entity.type
_entity.pdbx_description
1 polymer ?
#
loop_
_entity_poly.entity_id
_entity_poly.type
_entity_poly.pdbx_seq_one_letter_code
_entity_poly.pdbx_strand_id
1 'polypeptide(L)'
;MHGCGELFVRRIFAQRQFSLFESVGEQAEPDELFRTVRDPNPEVGAETLKMACELAERLEYPIVFVNDPDADRLAMCERIEGKWKFFTGNEMAMIYLAARIETMFTTSSGVGDPKCLDDDSNSNISNIFYSTVSTMFPKTICQFLNIEHRVKVSETLTGFKYLGEKVLEAQLRGERTLLAFEESLGFLVSDHVYDKDGVSACLAFAELANTIYTRASTFNAYLTQLQEKYGYHLTFNKYYKVQDMSKVIPLMDRIRDWRNRELSNDSTRSLEDYPAYLGSISSSPSPPSSDDQYKVTGVRDLTVGFDSNYEDNKPRLPISENNQMITFYCGSKFVLTIRASGTEPKLKFYLEKVLPGTIFTDGTFASYESAIGVLRDEALDIMDGLLEPKKNQLLPGF
;
A
#
# COMPACT_ATOMS: atom_id res chain seq x y z
N MET A 1 -16.70 12.55 4.37
CA MET A 1 -16.85 14.03 4.28
C MET A 1 -17.76 14.40 3.10
N HIS A 2 -18.78 15.22 3.37
CA HIS A 2 -19.76 15.67 2.38
C HIS A 2 -20.39 14.56 1.52
N GLY A 3 -20.53 13.36 2.08
CA GLY A 3 -21.04 12.21 1.34
C GLY A 3 -21.95 11.32 2.19
N CYS A 4 -21.96 10.03 1.88
CA CYS A 4 -22.92 9.09 2.47
C CYS A 4 -22.46 8.43 3.78
N GLY A 5 -21.21 8.61 4.22
CA GLY A 5 -20.61 7.81 5.30
C GLY A 5 -21.18 8.07 6.69
N GLU A 6 -21.53 9.32 7.02
CA GLU A 6 -21.96 9.72 8.37
C GLU A 6 -23.10 8.86 8.93
N LEU A 7 -24.16 8.69 8.15
CA LEU A 7 -25.32 7.91 8.57
C LEU A 7 -24.95 6.47 8.98
N PHE A 8 -24.08 5.84 8.19
CA PHE A 8 -23.68 4.44 8.41
C PHE A 8 -22.70 4.32 9.57
N VAL A 9 -21.71 5.20 9.65
CA VAL A 9 -20.75 5.23 10.77
C VAL A 9 -21.48 5.45 12.08
N ARG A 10 -22.38 6.42 12.16
CA ARG A 10 -23.16 6.71 13.37
C ARG A 10 -24.01 5.50 13.79
N ARG A 11 -24.65 4.81 12.85
CA ARG A 11 -25.47 3.61 13.13
C ARG A 11 -24.63 2.46 13.65
N ILE A 12 -23.51 2.15 12.99
CA ILE A 12 -22.67 1.01 13.37
C ILE A 12 -21.99 1.27 14.72
N PHE A 13 -21.57 2.50 15.01
CA PHE A 13 -20.98 2.88 16.30
C PHE A 13 -22.01 2.80 17.43
N ALA A 14 -23.26 3.26 17.19
CA ALA A 14 -24.35 3.12 18.17
C ALA A 14 -24.65 1.66 18.47
N GLN A 15 -24.70 0.77 17.47
CA GLN A 15 -24.92 -0.67 17.67
C GLN A 15 -23.78 -1.33 18.46
N ARG A 16 -22.55 -0.85 18.31
CA ARG A 16 -21.36 -1.35 19.04
C ARG A 16 -21.11 -0.59 20.34
N GLN A 17 -22.03 0.28 20.75
CA GLN A 17 -21.98 1.06 21.99
C GLN A 17 -20.75 1.96 22.13
N PHE A 18 -20.20 2.43 21.01
CA PHE A 18 -19.24 3.53 21.04
C PHE A 18 -19.98 4.82 21.37
N SER A 19 -19.71 5.37 22.55
CA SER A 19 -20.37 6.58 23.06
C SER A 19 -19.53 7.85 22.95
N LEU A 20 -18.23 7.71 22.73
CA LEU A 20 -17.28 8.81 22.69
C LEU A 20 -16.74 8.98 21.27
N PHE A 21 -17.57 9.48 20.38
CA PHE A 21 -17.14 9.98 19.08
C PHE A 21 -17.92 11.22 18.71
N GLU A 22 -17.33 12.07 17.90
CA GLU A 22 -17.97 13.28 17.40
C GLU A 22 -17.70 13.41 15.90
N SER A 23 -18.70 13.90 15.17
CA SER A 23 -18.61 14.11 13.73
C SER A 23 -18.43 15.59 13.41
N VAL A 24 -17.71 15.89 12.33
CA VAL A 24 -17.63 17.26 11.79
C VAL A 24 -18.99 17.60 11.18
N GLY A 25 -19.81 18.38 11.90
CA GLY A 25 -21.19 18.69 11.52
C GLY A 25 -21.31 19.29 10.12
N GLU A 26 -20.37 20.18 9.76
CA GLU A 26 -20.34 20.84 8.45
C GLU A 26 -20.06 19.88 7.28
N GLN A 27 -19.52 18.68 7.57
CA GLN A 27 -19.21 17.66 6.58
C GLN A 27 -20.10 16.41 6.67
N ALA A 28 -21.07 16.40 7.58
CA ALA A 28 -21.93 15.26 7.84
C ALA A 28 -22.96 15.02 6.72
N GLU A 29 -23.50 16.09 6.17
CA GLU A 29 -24.49 16.01 5.10
C GLU A 29 -23.83 16.05 3.70
N PRO A 30 -24.41 15.36 2.70
CA PRO A 30 -23.94 15.44 1.33
C PRO A 30 -23.92 16.87 0.79
N ASP A 31 -22.79 17.26 0.18
CA ASP A 31 -22.64 18.56 -0.50
C ASP A 31 -21.88 18.38 -1.80
N GLU A 32 -22.56 18.47 -2.94
CA GLU A 32 -21.98 18.28 -4.28
C GLU A 32 -20.89 19.29 -4.63
N LEU A 33 -20.81 20.42 -3.92
CA LEU A 33 -19.80 21.47 -4.13
C LEU A 33 -18.60 21.31 -3.21
N PHE A 34 -18.62 20.38 -2.26
CA PHE A 34 -17.54 20.15 -1.28
C PHE A 34 -17.01 21.43 -0.64
N ARG A 35 -17.92 22.32 -0.17
CA ARG A 35 -17.61 23.71 0.22
C ARG A 35 -16.52 23.86 1.28
N THR A 36 -16.26 22.83 2.08
CA THR A 36 -15.25 22.87 3.15
C THR A 36 -13.92 22.20 2.79
N VAL A 37 -13.84 21.53 1.65
CA VAL A 37 -12.61 20.85 1.18
C VAL A 37 -12.38 21.16 -0.28
N ARG A 38 -11.14 21.48 -0.62
CA ARG A 38 -10.75 21.74 -2.00
C ARG A 38 -10.66 20.45 -2.84
N ASP A 39 -10.14 19.41 -2.22
CA ASP A 39 -10.02 18.07 -2.79
C ASP A 39 -10.55 17.05 -1.78
N PRO A 40 -11.69 16.38 -2.06
CA PRO A 40 -12.29 15.44 -1.11
C PRO A 40 -11.59 14.09 -1.04
N ASN A 41 -10.39 13.97 -1.63
CA ASN A 41 -9.57 12.77 -1.55
C ASN A 41 -8.77 12.74 -0.23
N PRO A 42 -9.00 11.76 0.67
CA PRO A 42 -8.30 11.67 1.94
C PRO A 42 -6.80 11.37 1.82
N GLU A 43 -6.31 10.89 0.67
CA GLU A 43 -4.88 10.71 0.40
C GLU A 43 -4.09 12.03 0.36
N VAL A 44 -4.77 13.17 0.15
CA VAL A 44 -4.15 14.50 0.20
C VAL A 44 -3.62 14.83 1.61
N GLY A 45 -4.19 14.21 2.64
CA GLY A 45 -3.70 14.31 4.02
C GLY A 45 -4.13 15.60 4.72
N ALA A 46 -3.18 16.38 5.23
CA ALA A 46 -3.44 17.47 6.18
C ALA A 46 -4.50 18.50 5.73
N GLU A 47 -4.53 18.87 4.46
CA GLU A 47 -5.50 19.86 3.94
C GLU A 47 -6.93 19.30 3.99
N THR A 48 -7.11 18.08 3.55
CA THR A 48 -8.41 17.40 3.49
C THR A 48 -8.94 17.05 4.89
N LEU A 49 -8.08 16.65 5.81
CA LEU A 49 -8.45 16.24 7.16
C LEU A 49 -8.47 17.40 8.17
N LYS A 50 -8.19 18.62 7.75
CA LYS A 50 -7.99 19.80 8.61
C LYS A 50 -9.16 20.03 9.60
N MET A 51 -10.40 20.07 9.13
CA MET A 51 -11.56 20.36 10.01
C MET A 51 -11.75 19.28 11.07
N ALA A 52 -11.52 18.01 10.72
CA ALA A 52 -11.60 16.90 11.67
C ALA A 52 -10.49 16.99 12.73
N CYS A 53 -9.27 17.35 12.33
CA CYS A 53 -8.17 17.59 13.26
C CYS A 53 -8.44 18.76 14.20
N GLU A 54 -8.97 19.89 13.68
CA GLU A 54 -9.32 21.06 14.49
C GLU A 54 -10.46 20.75 15.48
N LEU A 55 -11.45 19.94 15.09
CA LEU A 55 -12.50 19.49 16.00
C LEU A 55 -11.92 18.59 17.09
N ALA A 56 -11.09 17.62 16.71
CA ALA A 56 -10.44 16.70 17.64
C ALA A 56 -9.53 17.43 18.64
N GLU A 57 -8.83 18.49 18.23
CA GLU A 57 -8.04 19.34 19.14
C GLU A 57 -8.90 20.05 20.19
N ARG A 58 -10.04 20.60 19.78
CA ARG A 58 -10.98 21.26 20.70
C ARG A 58 -11.60 20.29 21.72
N LEU A 59 -11.80 19.03 21.32
CA LEU A 59 -12.39 17.98 22.14
C LEU A 59 -11.35 17.11 22.86
N GLU A 60 -10.06 17.40 22.66
CA GLU A 60 -8.93 16.62 23.20
C GLU A 60 -8.95 15.15 22.76
N TYR A 61 -9.46 14.84 21.57
CA TYR A 61 -9.43 13.51 21.01
C TYR A 61 -8.07 13.22 20.35
N PRO A 62 -7.47 12.07 20.65
CA PRO A 62 -6.13 11.75 20.14
C PRO A 62 -6.12 11.20 18.72
N ILE A 63 -7.28 10.79 18.18
CA ILE A 63 -7.38 10.08 16.90
C ILE A 63 -8.53 10.62 16.06
N VAL A 64 -8.33 10.61 14.75
CA VAL A 64 -9.32 11.02 13.75
C VAL A 64 -9.43 9.95 12.66
N PHE A 65 -10.66 9.64 12.28
CA PHE A 65 -11.00 8.80 11.13
C PHE A 65 -11.78 9.64 10.11
N VAL A 66 -11.46 9.48 8.82
CA VAL A 66 -12.13 10.21 7.75
C VAL A 66 -12.43 9.28 6.59
N ASN A 67 -13.71 9.21 6.19
CA ASN A 67 -14.12 8.60 4.94
C ASN A 67 -14.13 9.63 3.81
N ASP A 68 -13.88 9.19 2.58
CA ASP A 68 -14.17 9.96 1.38
C ASP A 68 -15.69 10.08 1.12
N PRO A 69 -16.13 10.82 0.08
CA PRO A 69 -17.56 11.08 -0.11
C PRO A 69 -18.44 9.86 -0.30
N ASP A 70 -17.97 8.84 -1.01
CA ASP A 70 -18.68 7.56 -1.23
C ASP A 70 -18.43 6.53 -0.12
N ALA A 71 -17.60 6.91 0.87
CA ALA A 71 -17.30 6.17 2.09
C ALA A 71 -16.69 4.76 1.85
N ASP A 72 -16.07 4.55 0.71
CA ASP A 72 -15.41 3.29 0.41
C ASP A 72 -13.95 3.24 0.91
N ARG A 73 -13.35 4.39 1.27
CA ARG A 73 -11.99 4.52 1.83
C ARG A 73 -11.99 5.04 3.26
N LEU A 74 -10.89 4.77 3.97
CA LEU A 74 -10.65 5.24 5.32
C LEU A 74 -9.27 5.84 5.46
N ALA A 75 -9.16 7.10 5.86
CA ALA A 75 -7.95 7.72 6.37
C ALA A 75 -7.96 7.78 7.89
N MET A 76 -6.77 7.77 8.48
CA MET A 76 -6.55 7.89 9.92
C MET A 76 -5.40 8.84 10.19
N CYS A 77 -5.55 9.68 11.22
CA CYS A 77 -4.43 10.40 11.82
C CYS A 77 -4.51 10.40 13.33
N GLU A 78 -3.35 10.49 13.97
CA GLU A 78 -3.17 10.42 15.42
C GLU A 78 -2.33 11.62 15.90
N ARG A 79 -2.69 12.18 17.05
CA ARG A 79 -1.98 13.31 17.65
C ARG A 79 -0.83 12.80 18.53
N ILE A 80 0.39 13.05 18.08
CA ILE A 80 1.63 12.66 18.77
C ILE A 80 2.39 13.93 19.16
N GLU A 81 2.63 14.12 20.46
CA GLU A 81 3.37 15.28 20.98
C GLU A 81 2.86 16.63 20.44
N GLY A 82 1.53 16.75 20.31
CA GLY A 82 0.89 17.98 19.83
C GLY A 82 0.86 18.15 18.30
N LYS A 83 1.38 17.19 17.52
CA LYS A 83 1.35 17.19 16.04
C LYS A 83 0.52 16.04 15.50
N TRP A 84 -0.12 16.25 14.37
CA TRP A 84 -0.87 15.20 13.68
C TRP A 84 0.06 14.36 12.80
N LYS A 85 0.12 13.05 13.05
CA LYS A 85 0.67 12.06 12.14
C LYS A 85 -0.46 11.50 11.29
N PHE A 86 -0.32 11.61 9.96
CA PHE A 86 -1.23 11.02 8.98
C PHE A 86 -0.65 9.66 8.58
N PHE A 87 -1.45 8.59 8.75
CA PHE A 87 -1.02 7.25 8.37
C PHE A 87 -1.30 7.00 6.90
N THR A 88 -0.35 6.42 6.19
CA THR A 88 -0.56 5.92 4.83
C THR A 88 -1.41 4.65 4.85
N GLY A 89 -2.04 4.31 3.71
CA GLY A 89 -2.79 3.06 3.59
C GLY A 89 -1.94 1.83 3.86
N ASN A 90 -0.67 1.86 3.48
CA ASN A 90 0.29 0.80 3.78
C ASN A 90 0.56 0.68 5.30
N GLU A 91 0.80 1.79 5.99
CA GLU A 91 1.00 1.78 7.46
C GLU A 91 -0.24 1.28 8.20
N MET A 92 -1.44 1.71 7.76
CA MET A 92 -2.71 1.23 8.31
C MET A 92 -2.87 -0.28 8.10
N ALA A 93 -2.57 -0.77 6.89
CA ALA A 93 -2.61 -2.21 6.58
C ALA A 93 -1.64 -3.00 7.46
N MET A 94 -0.40 -2.50 7.68
CA MET A 94 0.59 -3.14 8.57
C MET A 94 0.05 -3.27 9.99
N ILE A 95 -0.48 -2.18 10.54
CA ILE A 95 -1.06 -2.13 11.89
C ILE A 95 -2.21 -3.12 12.03
N TYR A 96 -3.19 -3.05 11.13
CA TYR A 96 -4.38 -3.87 11.20
C TYR A 96 -4.06 -5.36 11.04
N LEU A 97 -3.25 -5.69 10.03
CA LEU A 97 -2.86 -7.08 9.74
C LEU A 97 -2.10 -7.71 10.91
N ALA A 98 -1.12 -7.00 11.48
CA ALA A 98 -0.35 -7.50 12.61
C ALA A 98 -1.27 -7.78 13.82
N ALA A 99 -2.18 -6.87 14.14
CA ALA A 99 -3.15 -7.05 15.22
C ALA A 99 -4.09 -8.25 14.97
N ARG A 100 -4.52 -8.46 13.71
CA ARG A 100 -5.34 -9.62 13.33
C ARG A 100 -4.58 -10.94 13.47
N ILE A 101 -3.33 -10.98 13.04
CA ILE A 101 -2.46 -12.14 13.20
C ILE A 101 -2.21 -12.41 14.68
N GLU A 102 -1.88 -11.40 15.49
CA GLU A 102 -1.70 -11.55 16.93
C GLU A 102 -2.95 -12.13 17.60
N THR A 103 -4.13 -11.62 17.27
CA THR A 103 -5.40 -12.13 17.80
C THR A 103 -5.62 -13.60 17.41
N MET A 104 -5.30 -13.98 16.17
CA MET A 104 -5.46 -15.35 15.70
C MET A 104 -4.62 -16.34 16.50
N PHE A 105 -3.42 -15.95 16.96
CA PHE A 105 -2.52 -16.81 17.73
C PHE A 105 -2.74 -16.74 19.25
N THR A 106 -3.20 -15.60 19.79
CA THR A 106 -3.45 -15.46 21.24
C THR A 106 -4.76 -16.13 21.68
N THR A 107 -5.79 -16.12 20.85
CA THR A 107 -7.03 -16.88 21.14
C THR A 107 -6.82 -18.39 21.11
N SER A 108 -5.76 -18.85 20.44
CA SER A 108 -5.35 -20.27 20.43
C SER A 108 -4.59 -20.71 21.67
N SER A 109 -4.07 -19.76 22.50
CA SER A 109 -3.28 -20.05 23.70
C SER A 109 -4.01 -19.78 25.02
N GLY A 110 -5.21 -19.22 25.00
CA GLY A 110 -6.00 -18.87 26.20
C GLY A 110 -7.36 -19.55 26.25
N VAL A 111 -7.46 -20.67 27.04
CA VAL A 111 -8.72 -21.29 27.50
C VAL A 111 -9.75 -21.60 26.39
N GLY A 112 -9.35 -21.85 25.20
CA GLY A 112 -10.12 -22.45 24.10
C GLY A 112 -9.41 -23.72 23.66
N ASP A 113 -10.14 -24.83 23.60
CA ASP A 113 -9.69 -26.17 23.28
C ASP A 113 -8.55 -26.23 22.27
N PRO A 114 -7.32 -26.76 22.59
CA PRO A 114 -6.21 -26.94 21.67
C PRO A 114 -6.56 -27.75 20.41
N LYS A 115 -7.68 -28.46 20.42
CA LYS A 115 -8.20 -29.26 19.30
C LYS A 115 -8.64 -28.46 18.08
N CYS A 116 -8.82 -27.12 18.20
CA CYS A 116 -9.09 -26.27 17.02
C CYS A 116 -7.85 -25.98 16.17
N LEU A 117 -6.66 -26.44 16.53
CA LEU A 117 -5.41 -26.17 15.81
C LEU A 117 -4.94 -27.33 14.93
N ASP A 118 -5.45 -28.54 15.13
CA ASP A 118 -5.00 -29.76 14.47
C ASP A 118 -5.99 -30.32 13.42
N ASP A 119 -7.03 -29.55 13.09
CA ASP A 119 -7.95 -29.98 12.04
C ASP A 119 -7.38 -29.58 10.67
N ASP A 120 -6.86 -30.58 9.93
CA ASP A 120 -6.36 -30.51 8.55
C ASP A 120 -7.45 -30.10 7.53
N SER A 121 -8.60 -29.63 7.99
CA SER A 121 -9.66 -29.13 7.12
C SER A 121 -9.30 -27.77 6.53
N ASN A 122 -9.64 -27.53 5.25
CA ASN A 122 -9.49 -26.25 4.55
C ASN A 122 -10.10 -25.05 5.30
N SER A 123 -10.93 -25.29 6.33
CA SER A 123 -11.55 -24.27 7.20
C SER A 123 -10.57 -23.46 8.06
N ASN A 124 -9.31 -23.87 8.16
CA ASN A 124 -8.28 -23.20 8.96
C ASN A 124 -7.35 -22.29 8.15
N ILE A 125 -7.51 -22.22 6.83
CA ILE A 125 -6.71 -21.35 5.98
C ILE A 125 -7.27 -19.93 6.00
N SER A 126 -6.39 -18.98 6.22
CA SER A 126 -6.68 -17.55 6.14
C SER A 126 -5.95 -16.93 4.96
N ASN A 127 -6.55 -15.93 4.34
CA ASN A 127 -5.99 -15.26 3.17
C ASN A 127 -5.74 -13.79 3.43
N ILE A 128 -4.70 -13.25 2.82
CA ILE A 128 -4.41 -11.83 2.72
C ILE A 128 -4.27 -11.51 1.23
N PHE A 129 -5.04 -10.53 0.78
CA PHE A 129 -4.99 -10.06 -0.60
C PHE A 129 -4.57 -8.61 -0.63
N TYR A 130 -3.69 -8.23 -1.55
CA TYR A 130 -3.25 -6.84 -1.69
C TYR A 130 -2.91 -6.51 -3.14
N SER A 131 -3.04 -5.23 -3.50
CA SER A 131 -2.66 -4.79 -4.82
C SER A 131 -1.14 -4.84 -4.99
N THR A 132 -0.69 -5.22 -6.17
CA THR A 132 0.74 -5.43 -6.47
C THR A 132 1.62 -4.17 -6.33
N VAL A 133 1.02 -3.02 -6.06
CA VAL A 133 1.70 -1.74 -5.78
C VAL A 133 1.64 -1.34 -4.30
N SER A 134 0.95 -2.13 -3.48
CA SER A 134 0.92 -1.98 -2.02
C SER A 134 2.15 -2.62 -1.38
N THR A 135 2.34 -2.38 -0.09
CA THR A 135 3.51 -2.87 0.66
C THR A 135 3.65 -4.40 0.65
N MET A 136 4.89 -4.89 0.60
CA MET A 136 5.24 -6.32 0.75
C MET A 136 5.14 -6.82 2.21
N PHE A 137 4.80 -5.97 3.17
CA PHE A 137 4.73 -6.35 4.59
C PHE A 137 3.94 -7.64 4.87
N PRO A 138 2.81 -7.94 4.18
CA PRO A 138 2.11 -9.22 4.38
C PRO A 138 2.99 -10.45 4.17
N LYS A 139 3.86 -10.44 3.17
CA LYS A 139 4.83 -11.53 2.95
C LYS A 139 5.87 -11.56 4.06
N THR A 140 6.42 -10.41 4.40
CA THR A 140 7.45 -10.28 5.43
C THR A 140 6.98 -10.82 6.78
N ILE A 141 5.80 -10.42 7.26
CA ILE A 141 5.29 -10.88 8.56
C ILE A 141 4.98 -12.38 8.56
N CYS A 142 4.40 -12.91 7.49
CA CYS A 142 4.09 -14.34 7.40
C CYS A 142 5.35 -15.19 7.36
N GLN A 143 6.37 -14.80 6.61
CA GLN A 143 7.69 -15.47 6.57
C GLN A 143 8.39 -15.39 7.92
N PHE A 144 8.43 -14.21 8.54
CA PHE A 144 9.08 -14.02 9.85
C PHE A 144 8.46 -14.92 10.93
N LEU A 145 7.13 -15.08 10.91
CA LEU A 145 6.39 -15.90 11.86
C LEU A 145 6.30 -17.38 11.45
N ASN A 146 6.77 -17.73 10.25
CA ASN A 146 6.69 -19.08 9.68
C ASN A 146 5.25 -19.64 9.65
N ILE A 147 4.30 -18.80 9.20
CA ILE A 147 2.86 -19.12 9.18
C ILE A 147 2.28 -19.27 7.77
N GLU A 148 3.10 -19.35 6.74
CA GLU A 148 2.71 -19.45 5.33
C GLU A 148 1.88 -20.71 5.03
N HIS A 149 2.01 -21.73 5.86
CA HIS A 149 1.19 -22.94 5.81
C HIS A 149 -0.26 -22.72 6.26
N ARG A 150 -0.56 -21.64 7.00
CA ARG A 150 -1.89 -21.27 7.50
C ARG A 150 -2.42 -19.96 6.95
N VAL A 151 -1.53 -19.08 6.49
CA VAL A 151 -1.89 -17.77 5.97
C VAL A 151 -1.34 -17.62 4.55
N LYS A 152 -2.22 -17.67 3.57
CA LYS A 152 -1.89 -17.47 2.17
C LYS A 152 -1.85 -15.97 1.84
N VAL A 153 -0.77 -15.52 1.26
CA VAL A 153 -0.59 -14.12 0.84
C VAL A 153 -0.60 -14.06 -0.69
N SER A 154 -1.49 -13.28 -1.27
CA SER A 154 -1.64 -13.19 -2.72
C SER A 154 -1.74 -11.75 -3.20
N GLU A 155 -0.98 -11.45 -4.26
CA GLU A 155 -1.07 -10.18 -4.99
C GLU A 155 -2.19 -10.21 -6.02
N THR A 156 -2.77 -9.04 -6.32
CA THR A 156 -3.67 -8.83 -7.45
C THR A 156 -3.23 -7.61 -8.27
N LEU A 157 -3.82 -7.41 -9.42
CA LEU A 157 -3.75 -6.12 -10.11
C LEU A 157 -4.37 -5.02 -9.24
N THR A 158 -4.03 -3.76 -9.53
CA THR A 158 -4.69 -2.59 -8.93
C THR A 158 -6.15 -2.49 -9.39
N GLY A 159 -7.00 -2.11 -8.46
CA GLY A 159 -8.46 -2.03 -8.63
C GLY A 159 -9.15 -3.08 -7.78
N PHE A 160 -9.97 -2.62 -6.85
CA PHE A 160 -10.53 -3.45 -5.79
C PHE A 160 -11.39 -4.63 -6.30
N LYS A 161 -11.92 -4.53 -7.53
CA LYS A 161 -12.63 -5.65 -8.20
C LYS A 161 -11.82 -6.96 -8.22
N TYR A 162 -10.49 -6.86 -8.41
CA TYR A 162 -9.61 -8.05 -8.42
C TYR A 162 -9.41 -8.62 -7.02
N LEU A 163 -9.34 -7.76 -6.01
CA LEU A 163 -9.28 -8.16 -4.61
C LEU A 163 -10.59 -8.82 -4.18
N GLY A 164 -11.73 -8.19 -4.49
CA GLY A 164 -13.05 -8.72 -4.19
C GLY A 164 -13.32 -10.09 -4.84
N GLU A 165 -12.88 -10.28 -6.09
CA GLU A 165 -12.93 -11.58 -6.76
C GLU A 165 -12.14 -12.65 -5.98
N LYS A 166 -10.93 -12.33 -5.52
CA LYS A 166 -10.12 -13.26 -4.72
C LYS A 166 -10.71 -13.56 -3.35
N VAL A 167 -11.35 -12.58 -2.72
CA VAL A 167 -12.09 -12.78 -1.46
C VAL A 167 -13.27 -13.73 -1.67
N LEU A 168 -14.05 -13.53 -2.73
CA LEU A 168 -15.15 -14.42 -3.09
C LEU A 168 -14.67 -15.84 -3.38
N GLU A 169 -13.60 -16.00 -4.18
CA GLU A 169 -12.99 -17.30 -4.45
C GLU A 169 -12.55 -18.02 -3.17
N ALA A 170 -11.92 -17.30 -2.21
CA ALA A 170 -11.51 -17.87 -0.94
C ALA A 170 -12.72 -18.32 -0.11
N GLN A 171 -13.75 -17.49 -0.03
CA GLN A 171 -14.99 -17.82 0.69
C GLN A 171 -15.69 -19.05 0.09
N LEU A 172 -15.72 -19.19 -1.23
CA LEU A 172 -16.29 -20.37 -1.89
C LEU A 172 -15.52 -21.66 -1.59
N ARG A 173 -14.24 -21.57 -1.22
CA ARG A 173 -13.43 -22.70 -0.75
C ARG A 173 -13.56 -22.95 0.76
N GLY A 174 -14.36 -22.16 1.50
CA GLY A 174 -14.48 -22.22 2.95
C GLY A 174 -13.29 -21.61 3.69
N GLU A 175 -12.43 -20.83 3.01
CA GLU A 175 -11.29 -20.14 3.59
C GLU A 175 -11.70 -18.75 4.09
N ARG A 176 -10.99 -18.18 5.07
CA ARG A 176 -11.25 -16.84 5.62
C ARG A 176 -10.36 -15.79 4.95
N THR A 177 -10.81 -14.54 4.93
CA THR A 177 -9.98 -13.39 4.58
C THR A 177 -9.67 -12.58 5.84
N LEU A 178 -8.38 -12.37 6.13
CA LEU A 178 -7.95 -11.51 7.24
C LEU A 178 -8.00 -10.03 6.86
N LEU A 179 -7.56 -9.75 5.62
CA LEU A 179 -7.51 -8.39 5.07
C LEU A 179 -7.39 -8.48 3.55
N ALA A 180 -8.13 -7.64 2.85
CA ALA A 180 -7.79 -7.25 1.47
C ALA A 180 -7.62 -5.73 1.42
N PHE A 181 -6.57 -5.22 0.75
CA PHE A 181 -6.30 -3.78 0.77
C PHE A 181 -5.56 -3.26 -0.46
N GLU A 182 -5.73 -1.97 -0.69
CA GLU A 182 -4.93 -1.15 -1.60
C GLU A 182 -4.26 -0.01 -0.83
N GLU A 183 -3.07 0.39 -1.25
CA GLU A 183 -2.28 1.49 -0.67
C GLU A 183 -3.03 2.82 -0.62
N SER A 184 -4.03 2.98 -1.48
CA SER A 184 -4.88 4.17 -1.63
C SER A 184 -6.02 4.24 -0.60
N LEU A 185 -5.79 3.76 0.63
CA LEU A 185 -6.74 3.80 1.75
C LEU A 185 -7.97 2.90 1.58
N GLY A 186 -7.93 1.92 0.69
CA GLY A 186 -9.00 0.96 0.46
C GLY A 186 -8.80 -0.32 1.28
N PHE A 187 -9.77 -0.67 2.12
CA PHE A 187 -9.70 -1.85 3.00
C PHE A 187 -10.98 -2.68 2.92
N LEU A 188 -10.82 -3.99 2.86
CA LEU A 188 -11.84 -4.98 3.10
C LEU A 188 -11.44 -5.77 4.34
N VAL A 189 -12.13 -5.51 5.45
CA VAL A 189 -11.83 -6.07 6.77
C VAL A 189 -12.78 -7.21 7.18
N SER A 190 -13.77 -7.50 6.33
CA SER A 190 -14.73 -8.59 6.50
C SER A 190 -15.12 -9.16 5.13
N ASP A 191 -15.56 -10.41 5.09
CA ASP A 191 -15.94 -11.13 3.87
C ASP A 191 -17.45 -11.03 3.54
N HIS A 192 -18.14 -10.02 4.08
CA HIS A 192 -19.56 -9.76 3.80
C HIS A 192 -19.77 -8.87 2.57
N VAL A 193 -18.79 -8.06 2.22
CA VAL A 193 -18.79 -7.18 1.04
C VAL A 193 -17.53 -7.45 0.23
N TYR A 194 -17.65 -7.63 -1.08
CA TYR A 194 -16.52 -7.97 -1.96
C TYR A 194 -15.91 -6.72 -2.62
N ASP A 195 -15.94 -5.61 -1.91
CA ASP A 195 -15.28 -4.37 -2.28
C ASP A 195 -14.74 -3.69 -1.01
N LYS A 196 -13.96 -2.62 -1.19
CA LYS A 196 -13.49 -1.80 -0.09
C LYS A 196 -14.68 -1.13 0.59
N ASP A 197 -14.64 -1.10 1.92
CA ASP A 197 -15.69 -0.51 2.74
C ASP A 197 -15.07 0.31 3.88
N GLY A 198 -15.06 1.62 3.71
CA GLY A 198 -14.51 2.56 4.67
C GLY A 198 -15.32 2.62 5.98
N VAL A 199 -16.60 2.27 5.97
CA VAL A 199 -17.42 2.23 7.18
C VAL A 199 -17.05 1.05 8.06
N SER A 200 -16.96 -0.16 7.49
CA SER A 200 -16.49 -1.35 8.22
C SER A 200 -15.05 -1.19 8.68
N ALA A 201 -14.19 -0.60 7.85
CA ALA A 201 -12.81 -0.29 8.22
C ALA A 201 -12.77 0.71 9.39
N CYS A 202 -13.59 1.75 9.38
CA CYS A 202 -13.68 2.73 10.48
C CYS A 202 -14.04 2.04 11.81
N LEU A 203 -15.03 1.16 11.80
CA LEU A 203 -15.37 0.37 12.99
C LEU A 203 -14.20 -0.51 13.45
N ALA A 204 -13.58 -1.23 12.52
CA ALA A 204 -12.47 -2.15 12.84
C ALA A 204 -11.27 -1.41 13.45
N PHE A 205 -10.91 -0.25 12.92
CA PHE A 205 -9.85 0.58 13.48
C PHE A 205 -10.26 1.26 14.80
N ALA A 206 -11.54 1.59 15.00
CA ALA A 206 -12.02 2.11 16.29
C ALA A 206 -11.98 1.03 17.38
N GLU A 207 -12.35 -0.23 17.09
CA GLU A 207 -12.19 -1.36 18.00
C GLU A 207 -10.71 -1.62 18.33
N LEU A 208 -9.84 -1.53 17.32
CA LEU A 208 -8.41 -1.66 17.51
C LEU A 208 -7.84 -0.50 18.33
N ALA A 209 -8.30 0.74 18.14
CA ALA A 209 -7.94 1.91 18.94
C ALA A 209 -8.24 1.65 20.42
N ASN A 210 -9.44 1.18 20.73
CA ASN A 210 -9.80 0.83 22.12
C ASN A 210 -8.80 -0.18 22.72
N THR A 211 -8.38 -1.18 21.96
CA THR A 211 -7.39 -2.17 22.40
C THR A 211 -6.00 -1.57 22.62
N ILE A 212 -5.53 -0.76 21.70
CA ILE A 212 -4.18 -0.12 21.75
C ILE A 212 -4.11 0.88 22.91
N TYR A 213 -5.08 1.79 23.01
CA TYR A 213 -5.07 2.83 24.04
C TYR A 213 -5.31 2.27 25.45
N THR A 214 -6.06 1.19 25.58
CA THR A 214 -6.22 0.50 26.87
C THR A 214 -4.90 -0.08 27.39
N ARG A 215 -3.97 -0.41 26.49
CA ARG A 215 -2.61 -0.86 26.83
C ARG A 215 -1.63 0.32 27.05
N ALA A 216 -2.13 1.54 27.20
CA ALA A 216 -1.36 2.78 27.32
C ALA A 216 -0.35 2.97 26.17
N SER A 217 -0.73 2.58 24.96
CA SER A 217 0.05 2.72 23.73
C SER A 217 -0.66 3.64 22.72
N THR A 218 -0.04 3.89 21.58
CA THR A 218 -0.59 4.65 20.47
C THR A 218 -0.43 3.86 19.18
N PHE A 219 -1.17 4.18 18.13
CA PHE A 219 -0.98 3.58 16.81
C PHE A 219 0.44 3.78 16.29
N ASN A 220 0.99 4.99 16.51
CA ASN A 220 2.37 5.28 16.11
C ASN A 220 3.38 4.41 16.88
N ALA A 221 3.22 4.26 18.19
CA ALA A 221 4.10 3.42 19.00
C ALA A 221 3.98 1.94 18.59
N TYR A 222 2.77 1.47 18.31
CA TYR A 222 2.55 0.10 17.83
C TYR A 222 3.19 -0.11 16.44
N LEU A 223 3.00 0.83 15.51
CA LEU A 223 3.67 0.78 14.20
C LEU A 223 5.20 0.74 14.34
N THR A 224 5.78 1.57 15.21
CA THR A 224 7.23 1.57 15.47
C THR A 224 7.70 0.19 15.95
N GLN A 225 6.99 -0.43 16.88
CA GLN A 225 7.32 -1.78 17.36
C GLN A 225 7.27 -2.82 16.22
N LEU A 226 6.29 -2.71 15.32
CA LEU A 226 6.20 -3.60 14.15
C LEU A 226 7.39 -3.39 13.20
N GLN A 227 7.75 -2.15 12.95
CA GLN A 227 8.88 -1.78 12.10
C GLN A 227 10.22 -2.23 12.68
N GLU A 228 10.43 -2.06 13.98
CA GLU A 228 11.62 -2.55 14.68
C GLU A 228 11.72 -4.08 14.61
N LYS A 229 10.59 -4.77 14.73
CA LYS A 229 10.54 -6.23 14.74
C LYS A 229 10.66 -6.86 13.36
N TYR A 230 9.96 -6.33 12.37
CA TYR A 230 9.82 -6.95 11.04
C TYR A 230 10.61 -6.22 9.94
N GLY A 231 11.16 -5.05 10.24
CA GLY A 231 11.82 -4.16 9.28
C GLY A 231 10.94 -2.98 8.89
N TYR A 232 11.59 -1.89 8.50
CA TYR A 232 10.95 -0.66 8.05
C TYR A 232 10.59 -0.78 6.58
N HIS A 233 9.32 -0.92 6.29
CA HIS A 233 8.74 -0.91 4.95
C HIS A 233 8.46 0.53 4.53
N LEU A 234 9.48 1.21 4.01
CA LEU A 234 9.37 2.59 3.54
C LEU A 234 8.74 2.60 2.15
N THR A 235 7.62 3.26 1.99
CA THR A 235 6.93 3.38 0.70
C THR A 235 6.89 4.81 0.24
N PHE A 236 7.10 5.02 -1.06
CA PHE A 236 6.97 6.33 -1.70
C PHE A 236 6.30 6.17 -3.07
N ASN A 237 5.17 6.83 -3.25
CA ASN A 237 4.41 6.82 -4.49
C ASN A 237 4.08 8.24 -4.92
N LYS A 238 4.20 8.47 -6.19
CA LYS A 238 3.91 9.74 -6.86
C LYS A 238 3.45 9.49 -8.29
N TYR A 239 3.09 10.56 -8.97
CA TYR A 239 2.74 10.50 -10.38
C TYR A 239 3.26 11.71 -11.13
N TYR A 240 3.40 11.54 -12.43
CA TYR A 240 3.57 12.62 -13.39
C TYR A 240 2.26 12.81 -14.16
N LYS A 241 1.86 14.08 -14.36
CA LYS A 241 0.79 14.42 -15.31
C LYS A 241 1.39 14.34 -16.71
N VAL A 242 0.70 13.63 -17.59
CA VAL A 242 1.13 13.41 -18.97
C VAL A 242 0.44 14.44 -19.85
N GLN A 243 1.19 15.34 -20.47
CA GLN A 243 0.64 16.35 -21.37
C GLN A 243 0.28 15.76 -22.74
N ASP A 244 1.02 14.74 -23.18
CA ASP A 244 0.84 14.08 -24.46
C ASP A 244 0.84 12.55 -24.25
N MET A 245 -0.34 11.95 -24.22
CA MET A 245 -0.51 10.52 -24.02
C MET A 245 0.15 9.65 -25.11
N SER A 246 0.36 10.18 -26.31
CA SER A 246 1.03 9.45 -27.38
C SER A 246 2.50 9.11 -27.07
N LYS A 247 3.10 9.80 -26.10
CA LYS A 247 4.48 9.57 -25.64
C LYS A 247 4.63 8.47 -24.62
N VAL A 248 3.53 8.02 -23.99
CA VAL A 248 3.59 7.03 -22.89
C VAL A 248 4.07 5.68 -23.41
N ILE A 249 3.48 5.17 -24.48
CA ILE A 249 3.86 3.87 -25.04
C ILE A 249 5.32 3.88 -25.51
N PRO A 250 5.78 4.84 -26.36
CA PRO A 250 7.19 4.91 -26.73
C PRO A 250 8.16 5.03 -25.55
N LEU A 251 7.77 5.73 -24.50
CA LEU A 251 8.56 5.83 -23.28
C LEU A 251 8.69 4.48 -22.57
N MET A 252 7.58 3.77 -22.39
CA MET A 252 7.57 2.46 -21.77
C MET A 252 8.33 1.43 -22.61
N ASP A 253 8.22 1.50 -23.95
CA ASP A 253 8.96 0.62 -24.86
C ASP A 253 10.47 0.89 -24.77
N ARG A 254 10.90 2.14 -24.65
CA ARG A 254 12.31 2.46 -24.40
C ARG A 254 12.84 1.82 -23.10
N ILE A 255 12.02 1.77 -22.07
CA ILE A 255 12.38 1.09 -20.81
C ILE A 255 12.47 -0.43 -21.01
N ARG A 256 11.61 -1.03 -21.83
CA ARG A 256 11.61 -2.45 -22.17
C ARG A 256 12.80 -2.87 -23.02
N ASP A 257 13.19 -1.98 -23.95
CA ASP A 257 14.25 -2.24 -24.91
C ASP A 257 15.46 -1.34 -24.60
N TRP A 258 15.86 -1.35 -23.32
CA TRP A 258 16.89 -0.45 -22.77
C TRP A 258 18.22 -0.53 -23.50
N ARG A 259 18.58 -1.69 -24.03
CA ARG A 259 19.81 -1.92 -24.79
C ARG A 259 19.66 -1.63 -26.28
N ASN A 260 18.57 -1.04 -26.74
CA ASN A 260 18.27 -0.80 -28.17
C ASN A 260 18.41 -2.08 -29.03
N ARG A 261 18.06 -3.24 -28.49
CA ARG A 261 17.96 -4.48 -29.26
C ARG A 261 16.73 -4.40 -30.15
N GLU A 262 16.92 -4.46 -31.47
CA GLU A 262 15.82 -4.80 -32.37
C GLU A 262 15.40 -6.23 -32.03
N LEU A 263 14.32 -6.39 -31.29
CA LEU A 263 13.71 -7.69 -31.02
C LEU A 263 13.21 -8.23 -32.38
N SER A 264 13.87 -9.26 -32.90
CA SER A 264 13.31 -10.02 -34.03
C SER A 264 12.00 -10.63 -33.57
N ASN A 265 11.06 -10.84 -34.52
CA ASN A 265 9.73 -11.41 -34.25
C ASN A 265 9.74 -12.78 -33.50
N ASP A 266 10.90 -13.36 -33.30
CA ASP A 266 11.13 -14.66 -32.69
C ASP A 266 12.00 -14.62 -31.42
N SER A 267 12.33 -13.42 -30.90
CA SER A 267 13.18 -13.29 -29.72
C SER A 267 12.37 -13.31 -28.43
N THR A 268 12.59 -14.33 -27.63
CA THR A 268 12.10 -14.38 -26.24
C THR A 268 12.73 -13.26 -25.42
N ARG A 269 11.91 -12.48 -24.69
CA ARG A 269 12.40 -11.45 -23.77
C ARG A 269 13.26 -12.07 -22.67
N SER A 270 14.28 -11.33 -22.27
CA SER A 270 15.17 -11.68 -21.18
C SER A 270 15.33 -10.51 -20.21
N LEU A 271 15.86 -10.79 -19.01
CA LEU A 271 16.17 -9.75 -18.04
C LEU A 271 17.17 -8.71 -18.59
N GLU A 272 18.00 -9.09 -19.56
CA GLU A 272 19.00 -8.22 -20.18
C GLU A 272 18.40 -7.13 -21.08
N ASP A 273 17.15 -7.24 -21.48
CA ASP A 273 16.47 -6.23 -22.30
C ASP A 273 16.10 -5.00 -21.48
N TYR A 274 16.06 -5.12 -20.14
CA TYR A 274 15.72 -4.06 -19.20
C TYR A 274 16.97 -3.40 -18.59
N PRO A 275 16.81 -2.24 -17.89
CA PRO A 275 17.92 -1.61 -17.17
C PRO A 275 18.58 -2.57 -16.18
N ALA A 276 19.89 -2.70 -16.24
CA ALA A 276 20.63 -3.53 -15.29
C ALA A 276 20.73 -2.89 -13.89
N TYR A 277 20.58 -1.58 -13.80
CA TYR A 277 20.62 -0.80 -12.57
C TYR A 277 19.56 0.30 -12.60
N LEU A 278 18.91 0.52 -11.46
CA LEU A 278 18.05 1.67 -11.19
C LEU A 278 18.89 2.72 -10.45
N GLY A 279 19.36 3.73 -11.12
CA GLY A 279 20.16 4.78 -10.49
C GLY A 279 20.56 5.81 -11.53
N SER A 280 21.10 6.97 -11.11
CA SER A 280 21.38 8.06 -12.01
C SER A 280 22.22 7.58 -13.19
N ILE A 281 21.62 7.58 -14.35
CA ILE A 281 22.31 7.58 -15.63
C ILE A 281 22.86 9.00 -15.80
N SER A 282 23.56 9.47 -14.77
CA SER A 282 24.45 10.61 -14.97
C SER A 282 25.56 10.08 -15.89
N SER A 283 25.75 10.71 -16.99
CA SER A 283 26.76 10.70 -18.05
C SER A 283 28.16 10.12 -17.74
N SER A 284 28.31 9.24 -16.76
CA SER A 284 29.52 8.50 -16.43
C SER A 284 29.28 7.01 -16.62
N PRO A 285 30.10 6.32 -17.46
CA PRO A 285 29.97 4.89 -17.72
C PRO A 285 30.50 4.00 -16.57
N SER A 286 30.80 4.58 -15.42
CA SER A 286 31.25 3.81 -14.26
C SER A 286 30.02 3.41 -13.41
N PRO A 287 29.82 2.10 -13.09
CA PRO A 287 28.81 1.72 -12.12
C PRO A 287 29.10 2.46 -10.82
N PRO A 288 28.04 2.91 -10.09
CA PRO A 288 28.24 3.53 -8.80
C PRO A 288 29.03 2.54 -7.92
N SER A 289 30.10 3.04 -7.35
CA SER A 289 30.96 2.28 -6.47
C SER A 289 30.16 1.68 -5.33
N SER A 290 30.20 0.36 -5.18
CA SER A 290 29.86 -0.46 -4.00
C SER A 290 28.41 -0.69 -3.59
N ASP A 291 27.38 -0.16 -4.22
CA ASP A 291 26.00 -0.41 -3.78
C ASP A 291 25.22 -1.29 -4.78
N ASP A 292 25.24 -2.61 -4.53
CA ASP A 292 24.41 -3.61 -5.23
C ASP A 292 22.89 -3.38 -5.01
N GLN A 293 22.50 -2.41 -4.17
CA GLN A 293 21.10 -2.18 -3.78
C GLN A 293 20.17 -1.81 -4.94
N TYR A 294 20.71 -1.21 -6.00
CA TYR A 294 19.92 -0.81 -7.20
C TYR A 294 20.17 -1.70 -8.40
N LYS A 295 20.92 -2.80 -8.23
CA LYS A 295 21.07 -3.79 -9.27
C LYS A 295 19.77 -4.52 -9.49
N VAL A 296 19.25 -4.47 -10.72
CA VAL A 296 18.02 -5.16 -11.08
C VAL A 296 18.29 -6.66 -11.11
N THR A 297 17.61 -7.38 -10.25
CA THR A 297 17.70 -8.85 -10.12
C THR A 297 16.48 -9.57 -10.67
N GLY A 298 15.39 -8.82 -10.95
CA GLY A 298 14.19 -9.34 -11.54
C GLY A 298 13.33 -8.23 -12.14
N VAL A 299 12.53 -8.59 -13.13
CA VAL A 299 11.56 -7.70 -13.79
C VAL A 299 10.26 -8.45 -14.00
N ARG A 300 9.15 -7.79 -13.72
CA ARG A 300 7.82 -8.23 -14.12
C ARG A 300 7.18 -7.15 -15.01
N ASP A 301 6.91 -7.50 -16.26
CA ASP A 301 6.23 -6.64 -17.23
C ASP A 301 4.89 -7.26 -17.61
N LEU A 302 3.82 -6.72 -17.03
CA LEU A 302 2.46 -7.20 -17.24
C LEU A 302 1.85 -6.73 -18.59
N THR A 303 2.54 -5.86 -19.30
CA THR A 303 2.12 -5.43 -20.64
C THR A 303 2.44 -6.50 -21.69
N VAL A 304 3.65 -7.03 -21.63
CA VAL A 304 4.17 -7.97 -22.64
C VAL A 304 4.20 -9.42 -22.14
N GLY A 305 3.79 -9.65 -20.88
CA GLY A 305 3.70 -10.99 -20.32
C GLY A 305 5.05 -11.62 -19.94
N PHE A 306 5.98 -10.82 -19.42
CA PHE A 306 7.29 -11.27 -18.96
C PHE A 306 7.42 -11.15 -17.44
N ASP A 307 7.93 -12.20 -16.78
CA ASP A 307 8.26 -12.18 -15.35
C ASP A 307 9.48 -13.08 -15.09
N SER A 308 10.64 -12.47 -14.91
CA SER A 308 11.89 -13.17 -14.66
C SER A 308 11.99 -13.86 -13.29
N ASN A 309 11.01 -13.67 -12.41
CA ASN A 309 10.97 -14.35 -11.11
C ASN A 309 10.52 -15.82 -11.20
N TYR A 310 10.08 -16.26 -12.38
CA TYR A 310 9.65 -17.62 -12.64
C TYR A 310 10.48 -18.27 -13.77
N GLU A 311 10.75 -19.55 -13.65
CA GLU A 311 11.55 -20.31 -14.64
C GLU A 311 10.94 -20.27 -16.05
N ASP A 312 9.61 -20.20 -16.15
CA ASP A 312 8.89 -20.09 -17.41
C ASP A 312 8.78 -18.65 -17.94
N ASN A 313 9.35 -17.69 -17.24
CA ASN A 313 9.29 -16.25 -17.52
C ASN A 313 7.87 -15.69 -17.68
N LYS A 314 6.83 -16.35 -17.13
CA LYS A 314 5.44 -15.93 -17.26
C LYS A 314 4.90 -15.36 -15.96
N PRO A 315 4.27 -14.18 -16.00
CA PRO A 315 3.64 -13.62 -14.80
C PRO A 315 2.46 -14.48 -14.33
N ARG A 316 2.24 -14.45 -13.03
CA ARG A 316 1.08 -15.08 -12.38
C ARG A 316 -0.10 -14.12 -12.23
N LEU A 317 0.10 -12.84 -12.58
CA LEU A 317 -0.93 -11.83 -12.68
C LEU A 317 -1.44 -11.72 -14.12
N PRO A 318 -2.69 -11.24 -14.33
CA PRO A 318 -3.24 -11.03 -15.66
C PRO A 318 -2.40 -10.08 -16.51
N ILE A 319 -2.24 -10.40 -17.78
CA ILE A 319 -1.51 -9.65 -18.77
C ILE A 319 -2.50 -8.76 -19.56
N SER A 320 -2.10 -7.54 -19.89
CA SER A 320 -2.89 -6.66 -20.74
C SER A 320 -1.99 -5.69 -21.50
N GLU A 321 -1.98 -5.76 -22.82
CA GLU A 321 -1.24 -4.83 -23.69
C GLU A 321 -1.69 -3.37 -23.53
N ASN A 322 -2.94 -3.16 -23.12
CA ASN A 322 -3.49 -1.82 -22.87
C ASN A 322 -3.10 -1.25 -21.49
N ASN A 323 -2.50 -2.05 -20.62
CA ASN A 323 -2.12 -1.63 -19.27
C ASN A 323 -0.59 -1.60 -19.16
N GLN A 324 -0.01 -0.43 -19.39
CA GLN A 324 1.44 -0.25 -19.31
C GLN A 324 1.89 -0.37 -17.84
N MET A 325 2.58 -1.47 -17.49
CA MET A 325 3.03 -1.72 -16.13
C MET A 325 4.30 -2.57 -16.10
N ILE A 326 5.37 -1.99 -15.54
CA ILE A 326 6.66 -2.65 -15.34
C ILE A 326 7.04 -2.56 -13.86
N THR A 327 7.45 -3.67 -13.27
CA THR A 327 7.98 -3.75 -11.91
C THR A 327 9.41 -4.23 -11.95
N PHE A 328 10.32 -3.50 -11.30
CA PHE A 328 11.73 -3.85 -11.10
C PHE A 328 11.94 -4.33 -9.67
N TYR A 329 12.68 -5.41 -9.52
CA TYR A 329 13.11 -5.95 -8.24
C TYR A 329 14.63 -5.80 -8.12
N CYS A 330 15.10 -5.18 -7.04
CA CYS A 330 16.52 -5.07 -6.71
C CYS A 330 16.74 -5.85 -5.41
N GLY A 331 17.10 -7.12 -5.55
CA GLY A 331 17.07 -8.06 -4.43
C GLY A 331 15.67 -8.23 -3.83
N SER A 332 15.62 -8.57 -2.55
CA SER A 332 14.36 -8.75 -1.81
C SER A 332 13.87 -7.49 -1.08
N LYS A 333 14.60 -6.38 -1.20
CA LYS A 333 14.42 -5.21 -0.32
C LYS A 333 14.04 -3.93 -1.04
N PHE A 334 14.07 -3.91 -2.37
CA PHE A 334 13.75 -2.71 -3.14
C PHE A 334 12.90 -3.11 -4.34
N VAL A 335 11.74 -2.48 -4.47
CA VAL A 335 10.81 -2.70 -5.58
C VAL A 335 10.35 -1.37 -6.13
N LEU A 336 10.43 -1.21 -7.45
CA LEU A 336 9.90 -0.06 -8.16
C LEU A 336 8.90 -0.53 -9.21
N THR A 337 7.66 -0.03 -9.15
CA THR A 337 6.66 -0.23 -10.19
C THR A 337 6.35 1.07 -10.90
N ILE A 338 6.37 1.06 -12.22
CA ILE A 338 5.95 2.16 -13.09
C ILE A 338 4.69 1.72 -13.83
N ARG A 339 3.65 2.54 -13.79
CA ARG A 339 2.36 2.21 -14.40
C ARG A 339 1.69 3.45 -15.01
N ALA A 340 1.19 3.31 -16.24
CA ALA A 340 0.25 4.29 -16.79
C ALA A 340 -1.14 4.11 -16.17
N SER A 341 -1.82 5.22 -15.88
CA SER A 341 -3.23 5.16 -15.45
C SER A 341 -4.14 4.86 -16.64
N GLY A 342 -5.10 3.95 -16.45
CA GLY A 342 -6.08 3.63 -17.49
C GLY A 342 -7.20 4.67 -17.65
N THR A 343 -7.40 5.55 -16.66
CA THR A 343 -8.54 6.48 -16.61
C THR A 343 -8.13 7.96 -16.61
N GLU A 344 -6.88 8.26 -16.30
CA GLU A 344 -6.37 9.63 -16.16
C GLU A 344 -5.05 9.79 -16.90
N PRO A 345 -4.72 10.99 -17.40
CA PRO A 345 -3.44 11.26 -18.08
C PRO A 345 -2.30 11.34 -17.04
N LYS A 346 -2.03 10.22 -16.36
CA LYS A 346 -1.03 10.09 -15.30
C LYS A 346 -0.13 8.90 -15.54
N LEU A 347 1.17 9.08 -15.32
CA LEU A 347 2.14 8.01 -15.16
C LEU A 347 2.50 7.93 -13.67
N LYS A 348 2.11 6.84 -13.04
CA LYS A 348 2.32 6.61 -11.59
C LYS A 348 3.57 5.77 -11.39
N PHE A 349 4.26 6.00 -10.27
CA PHE A 349 5.30 5.11 -9.79
C PHE A 349 5.13 4.82 -8.31
N TYR A 350 5.52 3.63 -7.92
CA TYR A 350 5.41 3.10 -6.58
C TYR A 350 6.74 2.46 -6.22
N LEU A 351 7.31 2.91 -5.13
CA LEU A 351 8.58 2.42 -4.64
C LEU A 351 8.43 1.94 -3.21
N GLU A 352 9.00 0.79 -2.92
CA GLU A 352 9.14 0.27 -1.57
C GLU A 352 10.59 -0.13 -1.31
N LYS A 353 11.12 0.28 -0.15
CA LYS A 353 12.44 -0.10 0.36
C LYS A 353 12.29 -0.68 1.75
N VAL A 354 12.79 -1.90 1.95
CA VAL A 354 12.76 -2.56 3.25
C VAL A 354 14.11 -2.41 3.91
N LEU A 355 14.12 -1.74 5.07
CA LEU A 355 15.32 -1.52 5.88
C LEU A 355 15.29 -2.40 7.14
N PRO A 356 16.46 -2.79 7.70
CA PRO A 356 16.52 -3.55 8.94
C PRO A 356 15.84 -2.81 10.11
N GLY A 357 15.26 -3.55 11.05
CA GLY A 357 14.65 -2.99 12.25
C GLY A 357 15.61 -2.20 13.15
N THR A 358 16.91 -2.44 13.02
CA THR A 358 17.97 -1.75 13.78
C THR A 358 18.45 -0.43 13.17
N ILE A 359 17.89 -0.02 12.02
CA ILE A 359 18.37 1.11 11.20
C ILE A 359 18.55 2.43 11.95
N PHE A 360 17.76 2.67 12.99
CA PHE A 360 17.86 3.87 13.82
C PHE A 360 18.71 3.67 15.07
N THR A 361 18.92 2.42 15.50
CA THR A 361 19.77 2.11 16.66
C THR A 361 21.23 1.91 16.29
N ASP A 362 21.52 1.55 15.05
CA ASP A 362 22.90 1.44 14.52
C ASP A 362 23.46 2.76 13.97
N GLY A 363 22.64 3.85 14.02
CA GLY A 363 23.05 5.18 13.61
C GLY A 363 23.04 5.46 12.11
N THR A 364 22.51 4.54 11.28
CA THR A 364 22.40 4.73 9.82
C THR A 364 21.50 5.90 9.47
N PHE A 365 20.38 6.07 10.20
CA PHE A 365 19.48 7.21 10.06
C PHE A 365 19.18 7.84 11.43
N ALA A 366 19.00 9.16 11.45
CA ALA A 366 18.67 9.90 12.66
C ALA A 366 17.18 9.76 13.05
N SER A 367 16.29 9.62 12.08
CA SER A 367 14.84 9.47 12.27
C SER A 367 14.15 8.81 11.07
N TYR A 368 12.90 8.38 11.29
CA TYR A 368 12.05 7.85 10.23
C TYR A 368 11.82 8.87 9.10
N GLU A 369 11.62 10.14 9.44
CA GLU A 369 11.46 11.23 8.48
C GLU A 369 12.72 11.43 7.62
N SER A 370 13.91 11.28 8.20
CA SER A 370 15.16 11.36 7.45
C SER A 370 15.30 10.18 6.47
N ALA A 371 14.90 8.97 6.86
CA ALA A 371 14.93 7.81 6.01
C ALA A 371 13.93 7.93 4.83
N ILE A 372 12.72 8.40 5.09
CA ILE A 372 11.72 8.69 4.02
C ILE A 372 12.21 9.81 3.12
N GLY A 373 12.87 10.85 3.66
CA GLY A 373 13.45 11.92 2.86
C GLY A 373 14.48 11.41 1.85
N VAL A 374 15.40 10.56 2.30
CA VAL A 374 16.39 9.91 1.43
C VAL A 374 15.72 9.03 0.38
N LEU A 375 14.74 8.19 0.78
CA LEU A 375 14.01 7.35 -0.16
C LEU A 375 13.30 8.16 -1.24
N ARG A 376 12.71 9.30 -0.87
CA ARG A 376 12.06 10.21 -1.82
C ARG A 376 13.04 10.75 -2.84
N ASP A 377 14.20 11.22 -2.39
CA ASP A 377 15.22 11.81 -3.26
C ASP A 377 15.81 10.73 -4.19
N GLU A 378 16.09 9.53 -3.67
CA GLU A 378 16.48 8.36 -4.48
C GLU A 378 15.43 8.01 -5.54
N ALA A 379 14.13 7.98 -5.16
CA ALA A 379 13.05 7.70 -6.09
C ALA A 379 12.96 8.71 -7.24
N LEU A 380 13.09 10.00 -6.93
CA LEU A 380 13.04 11.05 -7.93
C LEU A 380 14.24 10.98 -8.88
N ASP A 381 15.45 10.72 -8.38
CA ASP A 381 16.65 10.54 -9.21
C ASP A 381 16.50 9.35 -10.17
N ILE A 382 16.00 8.22 -9.67
CA ILE A 382 15.71 7.03 -10.49
C ILE A 382 14.68 7.38 -11.59
N MET A 383 13.59 8.04 -11.21
CA MET A 383 12.54 8.39 -12.17
C MET A 383 13.01 9.43 -13.20
N ASP A 384 13.85 10.39 -12.81
CA ASP A 384 14.44 11.34 -13.73
C ASP A 384 15.34 10.65 -14.77
N GLY A 385 16.10 9.65 -14.36
CA GLY A 385 16.90 8.82 -15.26
C GLY A 385 16.06 7.95 -16.20
N LEU A 386 15.04 7.28 -15.69
CA LEU A 386 14.22 6.38 -16.49
C LEU A 386 13.25 7.12 -17.43
N LEU A 387 12.61 8.19 -16.94
CA LEU A 387 11.51 8.84 -17.64
C LEU A 387 11.92 10.09 -18.42
N GLU A 388 13.09 10.70 -18.11
CA GLU A 388 13.50 11.99 -18.68
C GLU A 388 12.31 12.99 -18.76
N PRO A 389 11.72 13.41 -17.60
CA PRO A 389 10.41 14.07 -17.57
C PRO A 389 10.31 15.31 -18.44
N LYS A 390 11.36 16.14 -18.49
CA LYS A 390 11.38 17.36 -19.31
C LYS A 390 11.28 17.04 -20.80
N LYS A 391 12.02 16.05 -21.29
CA LYS A 391 12.02 15.60 -22.68
C LYS A 391 10.68 14.98 -23.08
N ASN A 392 10.05 14.24 -22.19
CA ASN A 392 8.80 13.53 -22.43
C ASN A 392 7.55 14.33 -22.01
N GLN A 393 7.70 15.63 -21.69
CA GLN A 393 6.59 16.53 -21.33
C GLN A 393 5.75 15.99 -20.15
N LEU A 394 6.44 15.45 -19.14
CA LEU A 394 5.85 14.99 -17.90
C LEU A 394 5.94 16.11 -16.85
N LEU A 395 4.84 16.43 -16.21
CA LEU A 395 4.79 17.39 -15.11
C LEU A 395 4.64 16.67 -13.78
N PRO A 396 5.44 17.00 -12.76
CA PRO A 396 5.27 16.38 -11.43
C PRO A 396 3.85 16.64 -10.90
N GLY A 397 3.22 15.60 -10.40
CA GLY A 397 1.97 15.69 -9.65
C GLY A 397 2.28 16.00 -8.18
N PHE A 398 1.52 16.87 -7.60
CA PHE A 398 1.65 17.26 -6.19
C PHE A 398 0.79 16.35 -5.33
#